data_03587a7babeac04bd19dcf206afd39fa
#
_entry.id   03587a7babeac04bd19dcf206afd39fa
#
_cell.length_a   1.000
_cell.length_b   1.000
_cell.length_c   1.000
_cell.angle_alpha   90.00
_cell.angle_beta   90.00
_cell.angle_gamma   90.00
#
_symmetry.space_group_name_H-M   'P 1'
#
loop_
_entity.id
_entity.type
_entity.pdbx_description
1 polymer ?
#
loop_
_entity_poly.entity_id
_entity_poly.type
_entity_poly.pdbx_seq_one_letter_code
_entity_poly.pdbx_strand_id
1 'polypeptide(L)'
;MSANTFGTTFRFMTFGESHGPYIGVVMDGVKPGLSIDVQELQHELNRRKPGQSSVTTPRNEPDEAQIVSGFYDGKTTGTPLCILIKNQDQRSKDYGPIADILRPGHASHTYIQKYGVFDFRGGGRASGRETALRVAAGAIAKQFLRERGVQIIGFTRSVADVVADTSTDAVSVDVIESNIVRAPDPVAAEKMIEVIHAASKDGDSVGGVVEVVVKGCPAGLGEPIYHKLDADFAHALMTLGAIKGVEIGNGFAATRLRGSVNNDPYYKAENGDFRTVKNDAGGIVGGIANGEDIVLRIAVKPASSITKPTKTANRAGEMVDFFVEGRHDPCICPRVVPVAEAMVALVLLDHVTLQDRIASSSQAEQVEAKIAAVDKEIELLQMQRKLYEGERARLASAEKISEV
;
A
#
# COMPACT_ATOMS: atom_id res chain seq x y z
N MET A 1 11.76 3.18 17.97
CA MET A 1 10.92 2.62 16.87
C MET A 1 11.84 1.88 15.90
N SER A 2 11.44 0.72 15.43
CA SER A 2 12.21 -0.02 14.42
C SER A 2 11.98 0.59 13.03
N ALA A 3 13.03 1.02 12.35
CA ALA A 3 12.96 1.55 10.99
C ALA A 3 12.61 0.46 9.92
N ASN A 4 12.48 -0.79 10.33
CA ASN A 4 12.21 -1.94 9.45
C ASN A 4 10.77 -2.46 9.59
N THR A 5 9.92 -1.79 10.39
CA THR A 5 8.50 -2.13 10.57
C THR A 5 7.65 -0.97 10.04
N PHE A 6 6.64 -1.27 9.26
CA PHE A 6 5.67 -0.32 8.72
C PHE A 6 4.26 -0.67 9.23
N GLY A 7 3.41 0.35 9.41
CA GLY A 7 2.03 0.23 9.90
C GLY A 7 1.92 0.40 11.42
N THR A 8 0.71 0.62 11.88
CA THR A 8 0.37 0.89 13.29
C THR A 8 -0.41 -0.26 13.90
N THR A 9 -1.52 -0.61 13.32
CA THR A 9 -2.45 -1.67 13.77
C THR A 9 -2.22 -2.95 12.99
N PHE A 10 -2.18 -2.86 11.67
CA PHE A 10 -1.67 -3.88 10.78
C PHE A 10 -0.22 -3.52 10.46
N ARG A 11 0.70 -4.32 10.93
CA ARG A 11 2.14 -4.07 10.80
C ARG A 11 2.81 -5.13 9.97
N PHE A 12 3.82 -4.73 9.22
CA PHE A 12 4.67 -5.71 8.54
C PHE A 12 6.15 -5.32 8.62
N MET A 13 7.00 -6.33 8.55
CA MET A 13 8.44 -6.19 8.48
C MET A 13 9.01 -7.08 7.39
N THR A 14 9.86 -6.51 6.51
CA THR A 14 10.54 -7.27 5.47
C THR A 14 12.00 -7.53 5.85
N PHE A 15 12.54 -8.67 5.48
CA PHE A 15 13.91 -9.08 5.78
C PHE A 15 14.52 -9.90 4.63
N GLY A 16 15.83 -10.15 4.72
CA GLY A 16 16.59 -10.91 3.74
C GLY A 16 17.24 -10.05 2.66
N GLU A 17 18.41 -10.46 2.23
CA GLU A 17 19.23 -9.79 1.22
C GLU A 17 18.94 -10.32 -0.18
N SER A 18 19.09 -9.48 -1.21
CA SER A 18 18.78 -9.86 -2.60
C SER A 18 19.58 -11.05 -3.15
N HIS A 19 20.75 -11.32 -2.55
CA HIS A 19 21.63 -12.44 -2.87
C HIS A 19 21.79 -13.40 -1.68
N GLY A 20 20.97 -13.27 -0.64
CA GLY A 20 20.80 -14.27 0.42
C GLY A 20 19.94 -15.46 -0.06
N PRO A 21 19.81 -16.51 0.74
CA PRO A 21 19.04 -17.71 0.35
C PRO A 21 17.55 -17.44 0.22
N TYR A 22 17.00 -16.57 1.06
CA TYR A 22 15.58 -16.19 1.11
C TYR A 22 15.43 -14.70 1.37
N ILE A 23 14.31 -14.19 0.93
CA ILE A 23 13.71 -12.94 1.42
C ILE A 23 12.37 -13.30 2.08
N GLY A 24 11.91 -12.50 3.07
CA GLY A 24 10.68 -12.81 3.80
C GLY A 24 9.98 -11.58 4.33
N VAL A 25 8.68 -11.72 4.55
CA VAL A 25 7.83 -10.72 5.22
C VAL A 25 7.09 -11.38 6.38
N VAL A 26 7.04 -10.68 7.51
CA VAL A 26 6.18 -11.01 8.64
C VAL A 26 5.14 -9.91 8.77
N MET A 27 3.88 -10.29 8.86
CA MET A 27 2.73 -9.42 9.10
C MET A 27 2.13 -9.73 10.45
N ASP A 28 1.83 -8.70 11.22
CA ASP A 28 1.20 -8.78 12.55
C ASP A 28 -0.04 -7.89 12.60
N GLY A 29 -1.00 -8.23 13.47
CA GLY A 29 -2.29 -7.55 13.52
C GLY A 29 -3.31 -8.05 12.47
N VAL A 30 -3.03 -9.18 11.83
CA VAL A 30 -3.97 -9.83 10.90
C VAL A 30 -5.13 -10.44 11.70
N LYS A 31 -6.38 -10.10 11.32
CA LYS A 31 -7.57 -10.65 11.95
C LYS A 31 -7.65 -12.16 11.72
N PRO A 32 -7.99 -12.98 12.74
CA PRO A 32 -8.16 -14.42 12.56
C PRO A 32 -9.38 -14.77 11.69
N GLY A 33 -9.32 -15.93 11.02
CA GLY A 33 -10.43 -16.48 10.25
C GLY A 33 -10.63 -15.91 8.85
N LEU A 34 -9.74 -15.00 8.40
CA LEU A 34 -9.80 -14.47 7.03
C LEU A 34 -9.26 -15.49 6.03
N SER A 35 -9.99 -15.71 4.94
CA SER A 35 -9.58 -16.61 3.86
C SER A 35 -8.46 -15.97 3.04
N ILE A 36 -7.45 -16.75 2.68
CA ILE A 36 -6.39 -16.34 1.78
C ILE A 36 -6.43 -17.19 0.52
N ASP A 37 -6.63 -16.55 -0.63
CA ASP A 37 -6.43 -17.17 -1.93
C ASP A 37 -4.93 -17.10 -2.29
N VAL A 38 -4.28 -18.27 -2.20
CA VAL A 38 -2.85 -18.41 -2.51
C VAL A 38 -2.57 -18.28 -4.00
N GLN A 39 -3.53 -18.59 -4.87
CA GLN A 39 -3.37 -18.44 -6.32
C GLN A 39 -3.38 -16.95 -6.70
N GLU A 40 -4.25 -16.16 -6.10
CA GLU A 40 -4.26 -14.70 -6.26
C GLU A 40 -2.97 -14.06 -5.70
N LEU A 41 -2.51 -14.50 -4.54
CA LEU A 41 -1.20 -14.06 -4.00
C LEU A 41 -0.08 -14.31 -5.02
N GLN A 42 -0.03 -15.51 -5.61
CA GLN A 42 0.98 -15.84 -6.61
C GLN A 42 0.78 -15.04 -7.91
N HIS A 43 -0.45 -14.77 -8.31
CA HIS A 43 -0.75 -13.91 -9.46
C HIS A 43 -0.16 -12.50 -9.28
N GLU A 44 -0.37 -11.87 -8.13
CA GLU A 44 0.20 -10.54 -7.84
C GLU A 44 1.73 -10.55 -7.87
N LEU A 45 2.38 -11.59 -7.33
CA LEU A 45 3.82 -11.78 -7.44
C LEU A 45 4.27 -11.95 -8.90
N ASN A 46 3.51 -12.67 -9.71
CA ASN A 46 3.78 -12.84 -11.14
C ASN A 46 3.69 -11.51 -11.90
N ARG A 47 2.80 -10.60 -11.52
CA ARG A 47 2.72 -9.24 -12.07
C ARG A 47 3.99 -8.42 -11.78
N ARG A 48 4.66 -8.67 -10.65
CA ARG A 48 5.86 -7.93 -10.22
C ARG A 48 7.17 -8.56 -10.67
N LYS A 49 7.26 -9.88 -10.79
CA LYS A 49 8.52 -10.62 -11.00
C LYS A 49 9.31 -10.07 -12.20
N PRO A 50 10.65 -10.26 -12.23
CA PRO A 50 11.48 -9.92 -13.39
C PRO A 50 11.24 -10.90 -14.57
N GLY A 51 11.70 -10.55 -15.76
CA GLY A 51 11.66 -11.44 -16.92
C GLY A 51 10.29 -11.57 -17.59
N GLN A 52 9.41 -10.58 -17.43
CA GLN A 52 8.03 -10.65 -17.96
C GLN A 52 7.92 -10.25 -19.43
N SER A 53 8.79 -9.39 -19.94
CA SER A 53 8.67 -8.81 -21.27
C SER A 53 9.98 -8.23 -21.78
N SER A 54 9.98 -7.80 -23.05
CA SER A 54 11.13 -7.15 -23.70
C SER A 54 11.51 -5.79 -23.12
N VAL A 55 10.64 -5.17 -22.34
CA VAL A 55 10.87 -3.87 -21.69
C VAL A 55 11.33 -4.01 -20.23
N THR A 56 11.49 -5.24 -19.74
CA THR A 56 11.97 -5.54 -18.38
C THR A 56 13.27 -6.32 -18.40
N THR A 57 13.94 -6.40 -17.23
CA THR A 57 15.19 -7.16 -17.06
C THR A 57 15.01 -8.63 -17.49
N PRO A 58 16.03 -9.23 -18.15
CA PRO A 58 16.02 -10.65 -18.50
C PRO A 58 16.32 -11.60 -17.32
N ARG A 59 16.49 -11.09 -16.09
CA ARG A 59 16.55 -11.94 -14.88
C ARG A 59 15.27 -12.74 -14.76
N ASN A 60 15.34 -13.98 -14.32
CA ASN A 60 14.19 -14.84 -14.15
C ASN A 60 14.11 -15.40 -12.73
N GLU A 61 13.11 -14.96 -11.97
CA GLU A 61 12.81 -15.47 -10.62
C GLU A 61 11.35 -15.93 -10.61
N PRO A 62 11.06 -17.13 -10.12
CA PRO A 62 9.67 -17.63 -10.06
C PRO A 62 8.83 -16.86 -9.03
N ASP A 63 9.47 -16.26 -8.02
CA ASP A 63 8.84 -15.55 -6.89
C ASP A 63 7.76 -16.39 -6.20
N GLU A 64 8.01 -17.69 -6.04
CA GLU A 64 7.09 -18.62 -5.39
C GLU A 64 6.95 -18.31 -3.90
N ALA A 65 5.72 -17.99 -3.48
CA ALA A 65 5.40 -17.67 -2.10
C ALA A 65 5.21 -18.92 -1.26
N GLN A 66 5.87 -18.99 -0.11
CA GLN A 66 5.71 -20.04 0.89
C GLN A 66 5.17 -19.41 2.18
N ILE A 67 3.91 -19.70 2.53
CA ILE A 67 3.33 -19.27 3.80
C ILE A 67 3.78 -20.27 4.87
N VAL A 68 4.56 -19.80 5.85
CA VAL A 68 5.22 -20.69 6.84
C VAL A 68 4.70 -20.49 8.26
N SER A 69 3.86 -19.50 8.51
CA SER A 69 3.25 -19.21 9.82
C SER A 69 1.97 -18.40 9.65
N GLY A 70 1.08 -18.45 10.66
CA GLY A 70 -0.12 -17.62 10.72
C GLY A 70 -1.26 -18.05 9.79
N PHE A 71 -1.18 -19.26 9.22
CA PHE A 71 -2.11 -19.77 8.22
C PHE A 71 -2.40 -21.26 8.47
N TYR A 72 -3.68 -21.62 8.50
CA TYR A 72 -4.13 -22.99 8.69
C TYR A 72 -5.48 -23.21 7.98
N ASP A 73 -5.62 -24.29 7.25
CA ASP A 73 -6.83 -24.68 6.53
C ASP A 73 -7.45 -23.54 5.69
N GLY A 74 -6.60 -22.86 4.91
CA GLY A 74 -7.01 -21.77 4.02
C GLY A 74 -7.27 -20.42 4.71
N LYS A 75 -7.08 -20.33 6.05
CA LYS A 75 -7.43 -19.14 6.84
C LYS A 75 -6.29 -18.65 7.71
N THR A 76 -6.35 -17.34 8.03
CA THR A 76 -5.45 -16.71 8.99
C THR A 76 -5.77 -17.19 10.42
N THR A 77 -4.73 -17.36 11.24
CA THR A 77 -4.89 -17.80 12.65
C THR A 77 -4.95 -16.64 13.65
N GLY A 78 -4.64 -15.41 13.21
CA GLY A 78 -4.48 -14.24 14.09
C GLY A 78 -3.11 -14.14 14.75
N THR A 79 -2.22 -15.12 14.54
CA THR A 79 -0.81 -15.07 14.92
C THR A 79 0.03 -14.49 13.78
N PRO A 80 1.32 -14.15 13.97
CA PRO A 80 2.13 -13.56 12.91
C PRO A 80 2.11 -14.39 11.62
N LEU A 81 1.67 -13.77 10.53
CA LEU A 81 1.63 -14.37 9.19
C LEU A 81 2.97 -14.15 8.51
N CYS A 82 3.67 -15.23 8.16
CA CYS A 82 5.00 -15.16 7.56
C CYS A 82 5.01 -15.80 6.18
N ILE A 83 5.57 -15.05 5.21
CA ILE A 83 5.78 -15.51 3.83
C ILE A 83 7.27 -15.46 3.51
N LEU A 84 7.80 -16.54 2.95
CA LEU A 84 9.15 -16.65 2.44
C LEU A 84 9.14 -16.77 0.92
N ILE A 85 10.15 -16.18 0.26
CA ILE A 85 10.42 -16.32 -1.18
C ILE A 85 11.89 -16.68 -1.35
N LYS A 86 12.15 -17.79 -2.03
CA LYS A 86 13.52 -18.25 -2.30
C LYS A 86 14.16 -17.43 -3.42
N ASN A 87 15.44 -17.08 -3.26
CA ASN A 87 16.24 -16.51 -4.33
C ASN A 87 16.86 -17.66 -5.16
N GLN A 88 16.65 -17.66 -6.48
CA GLN A 88 17.07 -18.76 -7.35
C GLN A 88 18.04 -18.35 -8.47
N ASP A 89 17.89 -17.15 -9.05
CA ASP A 89 18.71 -16.65 -10.18
C ASP A 89 19.67 -15.52 -9.77
N GLN A 90 20.32 -15.67 -8.62
CA GLN A 90 21.32 -14.72 -8.14
C GLN A 90 22.70 -15.01 -8.79
N ARG A 91 23.39 -13.95 -9.27
CA ARG A 91 24.73 -14.04 -9.88
C ARG A 91 25.71 -13.16 -9.12
N SER A 92 26.15 -13.62 -7.96
CA SER A 92 27.04 -12.85 -7.06
C SER A 92 28.38 -12.49 -7.69
N LYS A 93 28.86 -13.27 -8.66
CA LYS A 93 30.14 -13.03 -9.36
C LYS A 93 30.15 -11.74 -10.17
N ASP A 94 29.00 -11.29 -10.66
CA ASP A 94 28.89 -10.09 -11.51
C ASP A 94 29.18 -8.79 -10.74
N TYR A 95 29.20 -8.83 -9.40
CA TYR A 95 29.39 -7.66 -8.54
C TYR A 95 30.79 -7.53 -7.95
N GLY A 96 31.65 -8.53 -8.07
CA GLY A 96 33.03 -8.49 -7.57
C GLY A 96 33.82 -7.30 -8.11
N PRO A 97 33.89 -7.08 -9.43
CA PRO A 97 34.66 -5.99 -10.04
C PRO A 97 34.23 -4.58 -9.62
N ILE A 98 32.99 -4.42 -9.16
CA ILE A 98 32.38 -3.10 -8.80
C ILE A 98 32.21 -2.92 -7.30
N ALA A 99 32.74 -3.82 -6.46
CA ALA A 99 32.59 -3.80 -5.01
C ALA A 99 33.10 -2.51 -4.35
N ASP A 100 34.20 -1.96 -4.88
CA ASP A 100 34.84 -0.74 -4.37
C ASP A 100 34.40 0.54 -5.10
N ILE A 101 33.52 0.44 -6.10
CA ILE A 101 33.10 1.59 -6.90
C ILE A 101 31.83 2.22 -6.28
N LEU A 102 31.83 3.53 -6.16
CA LEU A 102 30.66 4.30 -5.70
C LEU A 102 29.67 4.43 -6.87
N ARG A 103 28.68 3.56 -6.89
CA ARG A 103 27.70 3.47 -7.99
C ARG A 103 26.83 4.72 -8.05
N PRO A 104 26.82 5.49 -9.17
CA PRO A 104 26.02 6.68 -9.32
C PRO A 104 24.52 6.40 -9.11
N GLY A 105 23.85 7.24 -8.33
CA GLY A 105 22.42 7.12 -8.07
C GLY A 105 21.95 5.88 -7.32
N HIS A 106 22.88 5.05 -6.81
CA HIS A 106 22.61 3.84 -6.02
C HIS A 106 22.90 4.06 -4.53
N ALA A 107 22.19 3.34 -3.65
CA ALA A 107 22.27 3.51 -2.20
C ALA A 107 23.57 2.94 -1.57
N SER A 108 24.45 2.26 -2.32
CA SER A 108 25.62 1.57 -1.77
C SER A 108 26.51 2.47 -0.89
N HIS A 109 26.84 3.67 -1.36
CA HIS A 109 27.68 4.60 -0.61
C HIS A 109 27.01 5.07 0.69
N THR A 110 25.74 5.45 0.65
CA THR A 110 25.00 5.92 1.81
C THR A 110 24.79 4.82 2.86
N TYR A 111 24.63 3.56 2.45
CA TYR A 111 24.61 2.42 3.36
C TYR A 111 25.95 2.21 4.06
N ILE A 112 27.09 2.32 3.32
CA ILE A 112 28.42 2.24 3.91
C ILE A 112 28.63 3.38 4.93
N GLN A 113 28.23 4.61 4.59
CA GLN A 113 28.34 5.75 5.51
C GLN A 113 27.51 5.55 6.78
N LYS A 114 26.34 4.96 6.66
CA LYS A 114 25.42 4.77 7.79
C LYS A 114 25.78 3.58 8.67
N TYR A 115 26.09 2.43 8.06
CA TYR A 115 26.25 1.15 8.76
C TYR A 115 27.68 0.63 8.83
N GLY A 116 28.61 1.24 8.09
CA GLY A 116 30.00 0.78 7.97
C GLY A 116 30.19 -0.44 7.06
N VAL A 117 29.14 -1.21 6.81
CA VAL A 117 29.11 -2.41 5.99
C VAL A 117 27.96 -2.37 4.99
N PHE A 118 28.15 -3.03 3.85
CA PHE A 118 27.14 -3.13 2.81
C PHE A 118 27.36 -4.41 2.01
N ASP A 119 26.32 -5.22 1.81
CA ASP A 119 26.38 -6.33 0.88
C ASP A 119 26.36 -5.79 -0.56
N PHE A 120 27.51 -5.74 -1.20
CA PHE A 120 27.67 -5.24 -2.57
C PHE A 120 27.00 -6.13 -3.62
N ARG A 121 26.70 -7.39 -3.27
CA ARG A 121 26.06 -8.36 -4.18
C ARG A 121 24.63 -7.95 -4.43
N GLY A 122 24.32 -7.48 -5.63
CA GLY A 122 22.97 -7.06 -6.05
C GLY A 122 22.37 -5.88 -5.33
N GLY A 123 23.09 -5.28 -4.37
CA GLY A 123 22.60 -4.13 -3.60
C GLY A 123 21.87 -4.46 -2.30
N GLY A 124 21.91 -5.70 -1.83
CA GLY A 124 21.38 -6.10 -0.53
C GLY A 124 19.92 -5.68 -0.31
N ARG A 125 19.66 -5.01 0.81
CA ARG A 125 18.33 -4.44 1.15
C ARG A 125 17.90 -3.25 0.28
N ALA A 126 18.82 -2.58 -0.39
CA ALA A 126 18.52 -1.49 -1.33
C ALA A 126 18.13 -2.00 -2.74
N SER A 127 18.12 -3.30 -2.96
CA SER A 127 17.69 -3.92 -4.21
C SER A 127 16.17 -3.88 -4.38
N GLY A 128 15.71 -3.67 -5.62
CA GLY A 128 14.30 -3.82 -5.97
C GLY A 128 13.71 -5.22 -5.71
N ARG A 129 14.54 -6.22 -5.40
CA ARG A 129 14.13 -7.57 -5.00
C ARG A 129 13.23 -7.56 -3.76
N GLU A 130 13.48 -6.65 -2.83
CA GLU A 130 12.71 -6.47 -1.59
C GLU A 130 11.23 -6.21 -1.86
N THR A 131 10.89 -5.56 -2.97
CA THR A 131 9.50 -5.23 -3.32
C THR A 131 8.61 -6.45 -3.56
N ALA A 132 9.17 -7.64 -3.81
CA ALA A 132 8.39 -8.88 -3.88
C ALA A 132 7.64 -9.15 -2.56
N LEU A 133 8.26 -8.81 -1.43
CA LEU A 133 7.69 -8.99 -0.10
C LEU A 133 6.55 -8.00 0.17
N ARG A 134 6.68 -6.76 -0.33
CA ARG A 134 5.61 -5.76 -0.25
C ARG A 134 4.41 -6.18 -1.07
N VAL A 135 4.65 -6.75 -2.26
CA VAL A 135 3.57 -7.28 -3.12
C VAL A 135 2.92 -8.50 -2.46
N ALA A 136 3.70 -9.40 -1.84
CA ALA A 136 3.14 -10.54 -1.12
C ALA A 136 2.21 -10.10 0.03
N ALA A 137 2.64 -9.13 0.86
CA ALA A 137 1.82 -8.57 1.92
C ALA A 137 0.62 -7.78 1.38
N GLY A 138 0.84 -6.98 0.33
CA GLY A 138 -0.19 -6.18 -0.33
C GLY A 138 -1.26 -7.02 -1.03
N ALA A 139 -0.90 -8.18 -1.58
CA ALA A 139 -1.86 -9.12 -2.16
C ALA A 139 -2.86 -9.64 -1.12
N ILE A 140 -2.38 -9.92 0.10
CA ILE A 140 -3.24 -10.27 1.24
C ILE A 140 -4.14 -9.07 1.60
N ALA A 141 -3.56 -7.88 1.68
CA ALA A 141 -4.32 -6.66 1.99
C ALA A 141 -5.42 -6.36 0.94
N LYS A 142 -5.12 -6.53 -0.34
CA LYS A 142 -6.09 -6.37 -1.44
C LYS A 142 -7.27 -7.32 -1.30
N GLN A 143 -7.05 -8.59 -0.93
CA GLN A 143 -8.12 -9.57 -0.74
C GLN A 143 -9.08 -9.12 0.35
N PHE A 144 -8.57 -8.65 1.50
CA PHE A 144 -9.39 -8.18 2.62
C PHE A 144 -10.13 -6.86 2.32
N LEU A 145 -9.50 -5.98 1.56
CA LEU A 145 -10.12 -4.71 1.13
C LEU A 145 -11.22 -4.94 0.10
N ARG A 146 -11.06 -5.92 -0.79
CA ARG A 146 -12.07 -6.30 -1.79
C ARG A 146 -13.37 -6.81 -1.15
N GLU A 147 -13.30 -7.55 -0.04
CA GLU A 147 -14.48 -7.95 0.74
C GLU A 147 -15.30 -6.74 1.24
N ARG A 148 -14.69 -5.56 1.28
CA ARG A 148 -15.30 -4.27 1.65
C ARG A 148 -15.66 -3.38 0.45
N GLY A 149 -15.57 -3.93 -0.77
CA GLY A 149 -15.87 -3.20 -2.00
C GLY A 149 -14.76 -2.27 -2.48
N VAL A 150 -13.57 -2.31 -1.86
CA VAL A 150 -12.43 -1.48 -2.27
C VAL A 150 -11.65 -2.16 -3.39
N GLN A 151 -11.46 -1.45 -4.49
CA GLN A 151 -10.63 -1.86 -5.62
C GLN A 151 -9.45 -0.90 -5.81
N ILE A 152 -8.26 -1.45 -6.03
CA ILE A 152 -7.03 -0.68 -6.22
C ILE A 152 -6.48 -1.00 -7.61
N ILE A 153 -6.34 0.01 -8.45
CA ILE A 153 -5.95 -0.09 -9.85
C ILE A 153 -4.74 0.79 -10.09
N GLY A 154 -3.60 0.19 -10.43
CA GLY A 154 -2.39 0.90 -10.80
C GLY A 154 -2.11 0.81 -12.29
N PHE A 155 -1.49 1.83 -12.86
CA PHE A 155 -1.08 1.85 -14.26
C PHE A 155 0.08 2.82 -14.52
N THR A 156 0.76 2.61 -15.63
CA THR A 156 1.79 3.53 -16.11
C THR A 156 1.13 4.72 -16.80
N ARG A 157 1.17 5.89 -16.15
CA ARG A 157 0.62 7.14 -16.69
C ARG A 157 1.52 7.74 -17.76
N SER A 158 2.84 7.69 -17.56
CA SER A 158 3.79 8.16 -18.57
C SER A 158 5.11 7.39 -18.52
N VAL A 159 5.81 7.39 -19.65
CA VAL A 159 7.22 7.00 -19.76
C VAL A 159 7.94 8.10 -20.52
N ALA A 160 9.00 8.67 -19.94
CA ALA A 160 9.64 9.89 -20.45
C ALA A 160 8.56 10.96 -20.77
N ASP A 161 8.53 11.47 -22.00
CA ASP A 161 7.58 12.50 -22.46
C ASP A 161 6.27 11.93 -23.03
N VAL A 162 6.14 10.61 -23.13
CA VAL A 162 4.91 9.97 -23.62
C VAL A 162 3.92 9.80 -22.48
N VAL A 163 2.77 10.45 -22.58
CA VAL A 163 1.70 10.43 -21.58
C VAL A 163 0.48 9.70 -22.12
N ALA A 164 -0.10 8.81 -21.33
CA ALA A 164 -1.42 8.23 -21.61
C ALA A 164 -2.49 9.20 -21.11
N ASP A 165 -3.26 9.76 -22.04
CA ASP A 165 -4.32 10.74 -21.73
C ASP A 165 -5.67 10.03 -21.55
N THR A 166 -5.78 9.26 -20.47
CA THR A 166 -7.00 8.53 -20.12
C THR A 166 -7.54 9.10 -18.80
N SER A 167 -8.86 9.40 -18.79
CA SER A 167 -9.56 9.76 -17.55
C SER A 167 -9.50 8.60 -16.55
N THR A 168 -9.36 8.90 -15.26
CA THR A 168 -9.36 7.90 -14.18
C THR A 168 -10.65 7.07 -14.15
N ASP A 169 -11.78 7.66 -14.52
CA ASP A 169 -13.08 6.97 -14.60
C ASP A 169 -13.13 5.91 -15.70
N ALA A 170 -12.40 6.14 -16.80
CA ALA A 170 -12.37 5.26 -17.98
C ALA A 170 -11.30 4.16 -17.89
N VAL A 171 -10.56 4.05 -16.79
CA VAL A 171 -9.50 3.06 -16.62
C VAL A 171 -10.07 1.64 -16.53
N SER A 172 -9.60 0.75 -17.40
CA SER A 172 -9.94 -0.67 -17.42
C SER A 172 -8.73 -1.53 -17.08
N VAL A 173 -8.88 -2.43 -16.12
CA VAL A 173 -7.85 -3.41 -15.72
C VAL A 173 -7.47 -4.31 -16.91
N ASP A 174 -8.46 -4.74 -17.72
CA ASP A 174 -8.21 -5.59 -18.89
C ASP A 174 -7.33 -4.89 -19.93
N VAL A 175 -7.54 -3.58 -20.15
CA VAL A 175 -6.70 -2.78 -21.05
C VAL A 175 -5.30 -2.61 -20.50
N ILE A 176 -5.16 -2.33 -19.20
CA ILE A 176 -3.87 -2.16 -18.52
C ILE A 176 -3.04 -3.44 -18.63
N GLU A 177 -3.61 -4.58 -18.28
CA GLU A 177 -2.88 -5.87 -18.27
C GLU A 177 -2.72 -6.47 -19.69
N SER A 178 -3.39 -5.93 -20.71
CA SER A 178 -3.24 -6.38 -22.11
C SER A 178 -1.92 -5.96 -22.77
N ASN A 179 -1.19 -5.01 -22.17
CA ASN A 179 0.05 -4.50 -22.74
C ASN A 179 1.21 -4.53 -21.72
N ILE A 180 2.43 -4.70 -22.25
CA ILE A 180 3.63 -4.95 -21.44
C ILE A 180 4.11 -3.75 -20.62
N VAL A 181 3.62 -2.55 -20.90
CA VAL A 181 3.94 -1.34 -20.14
C VAL A 181 2.86 -0.98 -19.12
N ARG A 182 1.74 -1.72 -19.09
CA ARG A 182 0.60 -1.45 -18.21
C ARG A 182 0.04 -0.05 -18.35
N ALA A 183 -0.06 0.46 -19.56
CA ALA A 183 -0.68 1.75 -19.83
C ALA A 183 -2.19 1.58 -20.11
N PRO A 184 -3.04 2.55 -19.68
CA PRO A 184 -4.49 2.50 -19.91
C PRO A 184 -4.91 2.89 -21.31
N ASP A 185 -3.97 3.39 -22.14
CA ASP A 185 -4.17 3.80 -23.53
C ASP A 185 -3.27 2.95 -24.44
N PRO A 186 -3.83 2.11 -25.33
CA PRO A 186 -3.04 1.27 -26.23
C PRO A 186 -2.13 2.04 -27.19
N VAL A 187 -2.54 3.23 -27.67
CA VAL A 187 -1.73 4.06 -28.57
C VAL A 187 -0.53 4.65 -27.84
N ALA A 188 -0.74 5.13 -26.62
CA ALA A 188 0.35 5.58 -25.77
C ALA A 188 1.27 4.42 -25.38
N ALA A 189 0.73 3.22 -25.13
CA ALA A 189 1.49 2.03 -24.80
C ALA A 189 2.52 1.68 -25.89
N GLU A 190 2.14 1.69 -27.15
CA GLU A 190 3.06 1.44 -28.28
C GLU A 190 4.21 2.44 -28.31
N LYS A 191 3.92 3.74 -28.16
CA LYS A 191 4.93 4.80 -28.12
C LYS A 191 5.84 4.67 -26.89
N MET A 192 5.31 4.31 -25.72
CA MET A 192 6.10 4.07 -24.51
C MET A 192 7.08 2.90 -24.72
N ILE A 193 6.63 1.82 -25.38
CA ILE A 193 7.48 0.67 -25.72
C ILE A 193 8.62 1.10 -26.65
N GLU A 194 8.35 1.91 -27.67
CA GLU A 194 9.37 2.44 -28.60
C GLU A 194 10.43 3.26 -27.85
N VAL A 195 10.01 4.16 -26.94
CA VAL A 195 10.92 4.98 -26.14
C VAL A 195 11.79 4.12 -25.23
N ILE A 196 11.23 3.09 -24.60
CA ILE A 196 11.98 2.17 -23.73
C ILE A 196 13.01 1.37 -24.55
N HIS A 197 12.61 0.86 -25.72
CA HIS A 197 13.52 0.13 -26.59
C HIS A 197 14.65 1.02 -27.13
N ALA A 198 14.37 2.29 -27.45
CA ALA A 198 15.39 3.24 -27.87
C ALA A 198 16.41 3.51 -26.74
N ALA A 199 15.95 3.73 -25.51
CA ALA A 199 16.82 3.90 -24.35
C ALA A 199 17.65 2.64 -24.08
N SER A 200 17.04 1.46 -24.15
CA SER A 200 17.73 0.17 -23.97
C SER A 200 18.84 -0.04 -25.00
N LYS A 201 18.58 0.31 -26.28
CA LYS A 201 19.56 0.21 -27.37
C LYS A 201 20.75 1.18 -27.15
N ASP A 202 20.51 2.34 -26.55
CA ASP A 202 21.56 3.32 -26.20
C ASP A 202 22.31 2.95 -24.90
N GLY A 203 21.97 1.81 -24.27
CA GLY A 203 22.54 1.38 -23.00
C GLY A 203 22.10 2.24 -21.81
N ASP A 204 21.00 2.97 -21.93
CA ASP A 204 20.46 3.93 -20.98
C ASP A 204 19.12 3.46 -20.39
N SER A 205 18.48 4.29 -19.59
CA SER A 205 17.19 4.01 -18.96
C SER A 205 16.30 5.25 -18.95
N VAL A 206 14.99 5.03 -18.86
CA VAL A 206 13.98 6.08 -18.74
C VAL A 206 13.13 5.89 -17.51
N GLY A 207 12.66 7.00 -16.94
CA GLY A 207 11.66 7.04 -15.87
C GLY A 207 10.27 7.31 -16.40
N GLY A 208 9.36 7.62 -15.49
CA GLY A 208 7.98 7.95 -15.83
C GLY A 208 7.13 8.21 -14.60
N VAL A 209 5.82 8.17 -14.78
CA VAL A 209 4.82 8.33 -13.73
C VAL A 209 3.95 7.08 -13.67
N VAL A 210 3.77 6.56 -12.47
CA VAL A 210 2.77 5.52 -12.18
C VAL A 210 1.62 6.17 -11.42
N GLU A 211 0.40 5.88 -11.80
CA GLU A 211 -0.81 6.33 -11.13
C GLU A 211 -1.53 5.16 -10.49
N VAL A 212 -2.10 5.39 -9.30
CA VAL A 212 -2.93 4.42 -8.59
C VAL A 212 -4.26 5.07 -8.25
N VAL A 213 -5.34 4.40 -8.62
CA VAL A 213 -6.72 4.79 -8.31
C VAL A 213 -7.31 3.78 -7.33
N VAL A 214 -7.89 4.28 -6.24
CA VAL A 214 -8.66 3.46 -5.29
C VAL A 214 -10.13 3.77 -5.47
N LYS A 215 -10.90 2.79 -5.87
CA LYS A 215 -12.36 2.87 -6.00
C LYS A 215 -13.04 2.24 -4.78
N GLY A 216 -14.18 2.81 -4.38
CA GLY A 216 -14.98 2.26 -3.28
C GLY A 216 -14.34 2.43 -1.89
N CYS A 217 -13.39 3.36 -1.73
CA CYS A 217 -12.82 3.65 -0.42
C CYS A 217 -13.91 4.22 0.52
N PRO A 218 -14.12 3.63 1.72
CA PRO A 218 -15.05 4.18 2.69
C PRO A 218 -14.67 5.61 3.10
N ALA A 219 -15.66 6.51 3.20
CA ALA A 219 -15.44 7.81 3.81
C ALA A 219 -15.05 7.67 5.29
N GLY A 220 -14.22 8.59 5.78
CA GLY A 220 -13.83 8.65 7.19
C GLY A 220 -12.52 7.97 7.55
N LEU A 221 -11.80 7.35 6.60
CA LEU A 221 -10.47 6.79 6.87
C LEU A 221 -9.42 7.90 6.89
N GLY A 222 -8.55 7.87 7.89
CA GLY A 222 -7.47 8.83 8.11
C GLY A 222 -7.52 9.44 9.49
N GLU A 223 -6.36 9.61 10.13
CA GLU A 223 -6.20 10.08 11.51
C GLU A 223 -5.45 11.41 11.56
N PRO A 224 -6.16 12.56 11.49
CA PRO A 224 -5.51 13.85 11.69
C PRO A 224 -4.98 13.96 13.13
N ILE A 225 -3.87 14.64 13.34
CA ILE A 225 -3.14 15.50 12.38
C ILE A 225 -1.99 14.75 11.71
N TYR A 226 -1.34 13.79 12.36
CA TYR A 226 -0.05 13.24 11.91
C TYR A 226 -0.17 11.94 11.12
N HIS A 227 -1.27 11.22 11.25
CA HIS A 227 -1.60 10.02 10.46
C HIS A 227 -2.73 10.32 9.46
N LYS A 228 -2.64 11.48 8.80
CA LYS A 228 -3.49 11.79 7.65
C LYS A 228 -3.31 10.72 6.58
N LEU A 229 -4.39 10.32 5.93
CA LEU A 229 -4.35 9.29 4.91
C LEU A 229 -3.41 9.66 3.73
N ASP A 230 -3.40 10.93 3.31
CA ASP A 230 -2.48 11.47 2.31
C ASP A 230 -1.01 11.42 2.76
N ALA A 231 -0.73 11.74 4.02
CA ALA A 231 0.61 11.67 4.58
C ALA A 231 1.13 10.22 4.67
N ASP A 232 0.28 9.28 5.08
CA ASP A 232 0.65 7.87 5.19
C ASP A 232 0.84 7.22 3.81
N PHE A 233 0.03 7.58 2.81
CA PHE A 233 0.29 7.19 1.41
C PHE A 233 1.61 7.75 0.90
N ALA A 234 1.87 9.03 1.12
CA ALA A 234 3.13 9.64 0.69
C ALA A 234 4.32 8.98 1.37
N HIS A 235 4.25 8.73 2.69
CA HIS A 235 5.27 7.99 3.43
C HIS A 235 5.49 6.59 2.83
N ALA A 236 4.43 5.80 2.66
CA ALA A 236 4.50 4.44 2.12
C ALA A 236 5.16 4.40 0.74
N LEU A 237 4.68 5.25 -0.18
CA LEU A 237 5.15 5.29 -1.57
C LEU A 237 6.59 5.83 -1.66
N MET A 238 6.98 6.82 -0.85
CA MET A 238 8.36 7.32 -0.79
C MET A 238 9.35 6.30 -0.21
N THR A 239 8.91 5.25 0.49
CA THR A 239 9.79 4.16 0.92
C THR A 239 10.23 3.23 -0.22
N LEU A 240 9.58 3.33 -1.38
CA LEU A 240 9.95 2.55 -2.56
C LEU A 240 11.22 3.10 -3.20
N GLY A 241 12.13 2.21 -3.57
CA GLY A 241 13.31 2.59 -4.34
C GLY A 241 12.92 3.25 -5.66
N ALA A 242 13.69 4.25 -6.08
CA ALA A 242 13.49 5.06 -7.29
C ALA A 242 12.31 6.05 -7.26
N ILE A 243 11.46 6.07 -6.26
CA ILE A 243 10.41 7.08 -6.15
C ILE A 243 11.02 8.42 -5.70
N LYS A 244 10.61 9.53 -6.37
CA LYS A 244 11.13 10.89 -6.15
C LYS A 244 10.05 11.93 -5.91
N GLY A 245 8.79 11.57 -6.06
CA GLY A 245 7.66 12.45 -5.79
C GLY A 245 6.38 11.66 -5.64
N VAL A 246 5.45 12.21 -4.87
CA VAL A 246 4.09 11.71 -4.70
C VAL A 246 3.15 12.89 -4.87
N GLU A 247 2.09 12.72 -5.63
CA GLU A 247 1.00 13.68 -5.81
C GLU A 247 -0.34 13.02 -5.49
N ILE A 248 -1.27 13.80 -4.95
CA ILE A 248 -2.62 13.40 -4.63
C ILE A 248 -3.59 14.36 -5.31
N GLY A 249 -4.61 13.84 -5.99
CA GLY A 249 -5.53 14.66 -6.77
C GLY A 249 -4.80 15.49 -7.82
N ASN A 250 -5.05 16.78 -7.89
CA ASN A 250 -4.35 17.69 -8.80
C ASN A 250 -2.85 17.89 -8.50
N GLY A 251 -2.39 17.51 -7.28
CA GLY A 251 -0.98 17.59 -6.92
C GLY A 251 -0.38 18.95 -7.23
N PHE A 252 0.77 19.02 -7.90
CA PHE A 252 1.43 20.26 -8.27
C PHE A 252 0.62 21.13 -9.26
N ALA A 253 -0.30 20.56 -10.04
CA ALA A 253 -1.14 21.35 -10.95
C ALA A 253 -2.05 22.32 -10.19
N ALA A 254 -2.49 21.98 -8.97
CA ALA A 254 -3.29 22.85 -8.10
C ALA A 254 -2.65 24.21 -7.84
N THR A 255 -1.29 24.28 -7.81
CA THR A 255 -0.56 25.55 -7.57
C THR A 255 -0.77 26.59 -8.65
N ARG A 256 -1.25 26.22 -9.82
CA ARG A 256 -1.52 27.09 -10.97
C ARG A 256 -2.99 27.49 -11.05
N LEU A 257 -3.85 26.96 -10.17
CA LEU A 257 -5.28 27.21 -10.16
C LEU A 257 -5.65 28.27 -9.11
N ARG A 258 -6.76 28.97 -9.35
CA ARG A 258 -7.40 29.78 -8.32
C ARG A 258 -8.23 28.90 -7.41
N GLY A 259 -8.41 29.25 -6.14
CA GLY A 259 -9.20 28.48 -5.19
C GLY A 259 -10.62 28.21 -5.69
N SER A 260 -11.27 29.19 -6.32
CA SER A 260 -12.61 29.04 -6.94
C SER A 260 -12.66 27.98 -8.06
N VAL A 261 -11.53 27.67 -8.68
CA VAL A 261 -11.42 26.62 -9.72
C VAL A 261 -11.02 25.29 -9.12
N ASN A 262 -10.12 25.28 -8.13
CA ASN A 262 -9.61 24.05 -7.51
C ASN A 262 -10.59 23.44 -6.50
N ASN A 263 -11.51 24.23 -5.89
CA ASN A 263 -12.44 23.71 -4.90
C ASN A 263 -13.41 22.69 -5.53
N ASP A 264 -13.70 21.63 -4.79
CA ASP A 264 -14.64 20.57 -5.16
C ASP A 264 -16.02 20.82 -4.48
N PRO A 265 -17.01 21.41 -5.19
CA PRO A 265 -18.33 21.64 -4.63
C PRO A 265 -19.05 20.33 -4.30
N TYR A 266 -19.73 20.27 -3.17
CA TYR A 266 -20.54 19.11 -2.78
C TYR A 266 -21.97 19.20 -3.35
N TYR A 267 -22.53 18.04 -3.65
CA TYR A 267 -23.95 17.85 -3.92
C TYR A 267 -24.47 16.62 -3.19
N LYS A 268 -25.77 16.54 -3.01
CA LYS A 268 -26.43 15.37 -2.43
C LYS A 268 -26.85 14.43 -3.54
N ALA A 269 -26.27 13.22 -3.56
CA ALA A 269 -26.61 12.18 -4.52
C ALA A 269 -28.01 11.56 -4.23
N GLU A 270 -28.56 10.81 -5.18
CA GLU A 270 -29.88 10.19 -5.06
C GLU A 270 -29.98 9.19 -3.90
N ASN A 271 -28.90 8.50 -3.58
CA ASN A 271 -28.79 7.58 -2.44
C ASN A 271 -28.68 8.29 -1.09
N GLY A 272 -28.64 9.62 -1.07
CA GLY A 272 -28.57 10.46 0.13
C GLY A 272 -27.16 10.84 0.57
N ASP A 273 -26.11 10.28 -0.03
CA ASP A 273 -24.72 10.59 0.27
C ASP A 273 -24.31 11.96 -0.30
N PHE A 274 -23.32 12.59 0.33
CA PHE A 274 -22.68 13.76 -0.23
C PHE A 274 -21.50 13.34 -1.13
N ARG A 275 -21.52 13.82 -2.36
CA ARG A 275 -20.49 13.59 -3.38
C ARG A 275 -19.94 14.92 -3.87
N THR A 276 -18.80 14.91 -4.53
CA THR A 276 -18.20 16.10 -5.15
C THR A 276 -18.50 16.17 -6.65
N VAL A 277 -18.71 17.37 -7.17
CA VAL A 277 -18.98 17.61 -8.61
C VAL A 277 -17.76 17.24 -9.47
N LYS A 278 -16.58 17.36 -8.91
CA LYS A 278 -15.29 16.96 -9.46
C LYS A 278 -14.41 16.47 -8.31
N ASN A 279 -13.25 15.92 -8.60
CA ASN A 279 -12.40 15.30 -7.59
C ASN A 279 -10.94 15.80 -7.67
N ASP A 280 -10.75 17.13 -7.66
CA ASP A 280 -9.42 17.76 -7.71
C ASP A 280 -8.61 17.48 -6.44
N ALA A 281 -9.28 17.28 -5.31
CA ALA A 281 -8.66 16.86 -4.05
C ALA A 281 -8.15 15.40 -4.07
N GLY A 282 -8.60 14.59 -5.03
CA GLY A 282 -8.18 13.19 -5.16
C GLY A 282 -8.67 12.29 -4.04
N GLY A 283 -9.91 12.47 -3.58
CA GLY A 283 -10.59 11.60 -2.62
C GLY A 283 -10.22 11.83 -1.15
N ILE A 284 -9.35 12.79 -0.84
CA ILE A 284 -8.86 13.06 0.52
C ILE A 284 -8.97 14.54 0.82
N VAL A 285 -9.70 14.91 1.88
CA VAL A 285 -9.87 16.28 2.35
C VAL A 285 -9.54 16.35 3.84
N GLY A 286 -8.64 17.25 4.21
CA GLY A 286 -8.19 17.37 5.61
C GLY A 286 -7.44 16.15 6.14
N GLY A 287 -6.99 15.27 5.26
CA GLY A 287 -6.31 14.00 5.60
C GLY A 287 -7.26 12.83 5.82
N ILE A 288 -8.55 12.99 5.49
CA ILE A 288 -9.60 11.99 5.66
C ILE A 288 -10.22 11.68 4.30
N ALA A 289 -10.45 10.40 4.02
CA ALA A 289 -11.16 9.96 2.82
C ALA A 289 -12.58 10.50 2.81
N ASN A 290 -13.02 11.08 1.70
CA ASN A 290 -14.36 11.68 1.55
C ASN A 290 -15.38 10.78 0.81
N GLY A 291 -14.96 9.56 0.43
CA GLY A 291 -15.78 8.59 -0.31
C GLY A 291 -15.69 8.69 -1.83
N GLU A 292 -14.94 9.67 -2.37
CA GLU A 292 -14.59 9.73 -3.78
C GLU A 292 -13.39 8.81 -4.08
N ASP A 293 -13.14 8.56 -5.37
CA ASP A 293 -11.96 7.80 -5.79
C ASP A 293 -10.67 8.48 -5.31
N ILE A 294 -9.78 7.71 -4.69
CA ILE A 294 -8.47 8.24 -4.29
C ILE A 294 -7.54 8.14 -5.49
N VAL A 295 -6.92 9.26 -5.86
CA VAL A 295 -6.02 9.36 -7.02
C VAL A 295 -4.63 9.76 -6.56
N LEU A 296 -3.67 8.85 -6.77
CA LEU A 296 -2.26 8.98 -6.36
C LEU A 296 -1.36 8.88 -7.58
N ARG A 297 -0.34 9.73 -7.70
CA ARG A 297 0.71 9.63 -8.71
C ARG A 297 2.08 9.62 -8.06
N ILE A 298 2.98 8.80 -8.61
CA ILE A 298 4.36 8.69 -8.15
C ILE A 298 5.33 8.94 -9.31
N ALA A 299 6.33 9.78 -9.06
CA ALA A 299 7.42 10.04 -9.99
C ALA A 299 8.51 8.97 -9.82
N VAL A 300 8.76 8.23 -10.87
CA VAL A 300 9.73 7.12 -10.93
C VAL A 300 10.96 7.59 -11.69
N LYS A 301 12.12 7.72 -11.03
CA LYS A 301 13.35 8.09 -11.71
C LYS A 301 13.86 6.98 -12.63
N PRO A 302 14.67 7.28 -13.65
CA PRO A 302 15.38 6.27 -14.43
C PRO A 302 16.20 5.32 -13.54
N ALA A 303 16.32 4.07 -13.98
CA ALA A 303 17.18 3.09 -13.30
C ALA A 303 18.64 3.57 -13.32
N SER A 304 19.30 3.51 -12.18
CA SER A 304 20.71 3.99 -12.07
C SER A 304 21.76 2.99 -12.56
N SER A 305 21.36 1.75 -12.79
CA SER A 305 22.26 0.71 -13.33
C SER A 305 22.07 0.67 -14.85
N ILE A 306 23.03 1.24 -15.57
CA ILE A 306 23.04 1.34 -17.04
C ILE A 306 24.36 0.85 -17.59
N THR A 307 24.37 0.45 -18.86
CA THR A 307 25.58 0.01 -19.57
C THR A 307 26.33 1.16 -20.22
N LYS A 308 25.72 2.35 -20.29
CA LYS A 308 26.35 3.56 -20.80
C LYS A 308 27.50 3.98 -19.87
N PRO A 309 28.75 4.15 -20.38
CA PRO A 309 29.89 4.51 -19.57
C PRO A 309 29.71 5.87 -18.88
N THR A 310 30.10 5.94 -17.61
CA THR A 310 30.15 7.19 -16.83
C THR A 310 31.41 7.20 -15.96
N LYS A 311 31.79 8.36 -15.44
CA LYS A 311 32.90 8.49 -14.49
C LYS A 311 32.37 8.60 -13.08
N THR A 312 33.00 7.89 -12.15
CA THR A 312 32.67 7.97 -10.72
C THR A 312 33.92 7.70 -9.89
N ALA A 313 33.85 7.97 -8.58
CA ALA A 313 34.95 7.67 -7.68
C ALA A 313 34.88 6.22 -7.17
N ASN A 314 36.05 5.61 -6.93
CA ASN A 314 36.14 4.42 -6.08
C ASN A 314 36.25 4.80 -4.60
N ARG A 315 36.32 3.82 -3.69
CA ARG A 315 36.45 4.05 -2.25
C ARG A 315 37.78 4.71 -1.83
N ALA A 316 38.81 4.63 -2.65
CA ALA A 316 40.07 5.35 -2.44
C ALA A 316 40.05 6.79 -2.90
N GLY A 317 38.95 7.25 -3.54
CA GLY A 317 38.79 8.60 -4.07
C GLY A 317 39.31 8.79 -5.50
N GLU A 318 39.71 7.73 -6.17
CA GLU A 318 40.21 7.78 -7.55
C GLU A 318 39.08 7.77 -8.54
N MET A 319 39.14 8.60 -9.59
CA MET A 319 38.14 8.62 -10.66
C MET A 319 38.37 7.44 -11.61
N VAL A 320 37.34 6.62 -11.77
CA VAL A 320 37.33 5.44 -12.61
C VAL A 320 36.18 5.49 -13.61
N ASP A 321 36.38 4.85 -14.76
CA ASP A 321 35.30 4.61 -15.70
C ASP A 321 34.41 3.51 -15.13
N PHE A 322 33.11 3.73 -15.21
CA PHE A 322 32.09 2.86 -14.63
C PHE A 322 30.95 2.62 -15.60
N PHE A 323 30.59 1.39 -15.74
CA PHE A 323 29.33 0.92 -16.35
C PHE A 323 28.92 -0.37 -15.64
N VAL A 324 27.67 -0.72 -15.69
CA VAL A 324 27.20 -1.96 -15.06
C VAL A 324 26.92 -2.99 -16.16
N GLU A 325 27.80 -3.98 -16.26
CA GLU A 325 27.51 -5.17 -17.04
C GLU A 325 26.44 -5.98 -16.30
N GLY A 326 25.29 -6.22 -16.92
CA GLY A 326 24.27 -7.01 -16.26
C GLY A 326 22.86 -6.84 -16.81
N ARG A 327 21.94 -7.50 -16.13
CA ARG A 327 20.52 -7.56 -16.49
C ARG A 327 19.75 -6.49 -15.74
N HIS A 328 19.54 -5.32 -16.36
CA HIS A 328 18.85 -4.19 -15.77
C HIS A 328 17.54 -3.88 -16.52
N ASP A 329 16.59 -3.28 -15.80
CA ASP A 329 15.37 -2.77 -16.41
C ASP A 329 15.69 -1.45 -17.14
N PRO A 330 15.41 -1.30 -18.44
CA PRO A 330 15.53 -0.01 -19.13
C PRO A 330 14.43 0.96 -18.68
N CYS A 331 13.31 0.45 -18.18
CA CYS A 331 12.26 1.21 -17.50
C CYS A 331 11.65 0.35 -16.40
N ILE A 332 11.55 0.89 -15.18
CA ILE A 332 10.99 0.15 -14.04
C ILE A 332 9.50 0.42 -13.82
N CYS A 333 8.87 1.40 -14.49
CA CYS A 333 7.47 1.77 -14.29
C CYS A 333 6.50 0.58 -14.36
N PRO A 334 6.56 -0.32 -15.36
CA PRO A 334 5.62 -1.45 -15.44
C PRO A 334 5.69 -2.39 -14.24
N ARG A 335 6.88 -2.53 -13.63
CA ARG A 335 7.09 -3.37 -12.44
C ARG A 335 6.77 -2.65 -11.14
N VAL A 336 6.81 -1.32 -11.12
CA VAL A 336 6.43 -0.50 -9.98
C VAL A 336 4.91 -0.49 -9.79
N VAL A 337 4.12 -0.64 -10.85
CA VAL A 337 2.65 -0.68 -10.78
C VAL A 337 2.13 -1.61 -9.67
N PRO A 338 2.36 -2.93 -9.68
CA PRO A 338 1.85 -3.81 -8.61
C PRO A 338 2.47 -3.53 -7.24
N VAL A 339 3.66 -2.92 -7.19
CA VAL A 339 4.30 -2.53 -5.92
C VAL A 339 3.62 -1.30 -5.31
N ALA A 340 3.26 -0.31 -6.13
CA ALA A 340 2.52 0.87 -5.69
C ALA A 340 1.11 0.49 -5.20
N GLU A 341 0.39 -0.34 -5.97
CA GLU A 341 -0.90 -0.89 -5.55
C GLU A 341 -0.80 -1.61 -4.19
N ALA A 342 0.23 -2.43 -4.01
CA ALA A 342 0.47 -3.17 -2.76
C ALA A 342 0.68 -2.23 -1.57
N MET A 343 1.50 -1.17 -1.72
CA MET A 343 1.73 -0.21 -0.65
C MET A 343 0.47 0.60 -0.31
N VAL A 344 -0.33 0.97 -1.31
CA VAL A 344 -1.63 1.63 -1.10
C VAL A 344 -2.59 0.70 -0.34
N ALA A 345 -2.64 -0.59 -0.72
CA ALA A 345 -3.46 -1.58 -0.01
C ALA A 345 -3.06 -1.74 1.45
N LEU A 346 -1.75 -1.78 1.74
CA LEU A 346 -1.22 -1.93 3.10
C LEU A 346 -1.58 -0.73 3.99
N VAL A 347 -1.49 0.49 3.47
CA VAL A 347 -1.93 1.71 4.20
C VAL A 347 -3.43 1.67 4.46
N LEU A 348 -4.25 1.37 3.45
CA LEU A 348 -5.70 1.31 3.61
C LEU A 348 -6.11 0.23 4.62
N LEU A 349 -5.48 -0.95 4.57
CA LEU A 349 -5.79 -2.01 5.54
C LEU A 349 -5.45 -1.61 6.97
N ASP A 350 -4.35 -0.87 7.19
CA ASP A 350 -3.99 -0.35 8.51
C ASP A 350 -5.06 0.62 9.04
N HIS A 351 -5.47 1.60 8.22
CA HIS A 351 -6.52 2.56 8.59
C HIS A 351 -7.89 1.90 8.79
N VAL A 352 -8.28 0.96 7.92
CA VAL A 352 -9.52 0.19 8.08
C VAL A 352 -9.52 -0.62 9.37
N THR A 353 -8.40 -1.27 9.69
CA THR A 353 -8.28 -2.07 10.91
C THR A 353 -8.33 -1.18 12.16
N LEU A 354 -7.75 0.02 12.10
CA LEU A 354 -7.83 1.00 13.18
C LEU A 354 -9.27 1.49 13.36
N GLN A 355 -9.95 1.86 12.27
CA GLN A 355 -11.35 2.30 12.30
C GLN A 355 -12.29 1.22 12.85
N ASP A 356 -12.09 -0.05 12.48
CA ASP A 356 -12.86 -1.18 13.03
C ASP A 356 -12.72 -1.28 14.56
N ARG A 357 -11.52 -1.04 15.10
CA ARG A 357 -11.28 -1.06 16.56
C ARG A 357 -11.98 0.10 17.26
N ILE A 358 -11.90 1.31 16.70
CA ILE A 358 -12.59 2.49 17.24
C ILE A 358 -14.10 2.27 17.25
N ALA A 359 -14.67 1.78 16.14
CA ALA A 359 -16.10 1.49 16.04
C ALA A 359 -16.53 0.40 17.03
N SER A 360 -15.73 -0.65 17.24
CA SER A 360 -16.03 -1.73 18.19
C SER A 360 -16.04 -1.24 19.64
N SER A 361 -15.08 -0.40 20.04
CA SER A 361 -15.05 0.19 21.39
C SER A 361 -16.22 1.10 21.64
N SER A 362 -16.56 1.96 20.68
CA SER A 362 -17.74 2.85 20.77
C SER A 362 -19.06 2.08 20.88
N GLN A 363 -19.22 0.96 20.17
CA GLN A 363 -20.41 0.10 20.30
C GLN A 363 -20.49 -0.58 21.65
N ALA A 364 -19.36 -1.07 22.19
CA ALA A 364 -19.32 -1.66 23.52
C ALA A 364 -19.71 -0.64 24.61
N GLU A 365 -19.18 0.58 24.55
CA GLU A 365 -19.55 1.66 25.46
C GLU A 365 -21.06 2.01 25.39
N GLN A 366 -21.64 2.03 24.20
CA GLN A 366 -23.08 2.25 24.02
C GLN A 366 -23.94 1.11 24.59
N VAL A 367 -23.48 -0.14 24.47
CA VAL A 367 -24.16 -1.30 25.05
C VAL A 367 -24.10 -1.24 26.59
N GLU A 368 -22.93 -0.96 27.17
CA GLU A 368 -22.77 -0.80 28.61
C GLU A 368 -23.65 0.34 29.16
N ALA A 369 -23.73 1.48 28.47
CA ALA A 369 -24.63 2.58 28.85
C ALA A 369 -26.11 2.18 28.85
N LYS A 370 -26.55 1.37 27.87
CA LYS A 370 -27.91 0.82 27.82
C LYS A 370 -28.20 -0.15 28.95
N ILE A 371 -27.22 -1.02 29.27
CA ILE A 371 -27.36 -1.95 30.41
C ILE A 371 -27.52 -1.17 31.71
N ALA A 372 -26.65 -0.18 31.94
CA ALA A 372 -26.76 0.68 33.16
C ALA A 372 -28.09 1.44 33.26
N ALA A 373 -28.65 1.87 32.14
CA ALA A 373 -29.98 2.51 32.14
C ALA A 373 -31.10 1.53 32.52
N VAL A 374 -31.07 0.31 32.00
CA VAL A 374 -32.05 -0.75 32.34
C VAL A 374 -31.89 -1.16 33.80
N ASP A 375 -30.69 -1.31 34.32
CA ASP A 375 -30.48 -1.64 35.74
C ASP A 375 -31.08 -0.57 36.68
N LYS A 376 -30.92 0.70 36.35
CA LYS A 376 -31.52 1.80 37.08
C LYS A 376 -33.07 1.78 37.06
N GLU A 377 -33.66 1.40 35.93
CA GLU A 377 -35.14 1.26 35.81
C GLU A 377 -35.63 0.07 36.64
N ILE A 378 -34.89 -1.04 36.67
CA ILE A 378 -35.17 -2.21 37.52
C ILE A 378 -35.18 -1.80 39.00
N GLU A 379 -34.18 -1.06 39.45
CA GLU A 379 -34.13 -0.56 40.84
C GLU A 379 -35.33 0.29 41.19
N LEU A 380 -35.75 1.18 40.30
CA LEU A 380 -36.90 2.04 40.49
C LEU A 380 -38.20 1.22 40.61
N LEU A 381 -38.39 0.25 39.74
CA LEU A 381 -39.54 -0.66 39.76
C LEU A 381 -39.56 -1.54 41.04
N GLN A 382 -38.42 -1.97 41.52
CA GLN A 382 -38.30 -2.70 42.79
C GLN A 382 -38.69 -1.83 44.00
N MET A 383 -38.33 -0.55 44.00
CA MET A 383 -38.76 0.41 45.05
C MET A 383 -40.28 0.63 45.01
N GLN A 384 -40.86 0.83 43.82
CA GLN A 384 -42.31 0.97 43.65
C GLN A 384 -43.07 -0.27 44.12
N ARG A 385 -42.57 -1.44 43.76
CA ARG A 385 -43.16 -2.72 44.22
C ARG A 385 -43.16 -2.83 45.75
N LYS A 386 -42.05 -2.48 46.43
CA LYS A 386 -42.01 -2.48 47.89
C LYS A 386 -43.04 -1.50 48.51
N LEU A 387 -43.25 -0.33 47.91
CA LEU A 387 -44.26 0.64 48.37
C LEU A 387 -45.69 0.05 48.27
N TYR A 388 -46.02 -0.57 47.11
CA TYR A 388 -47.35 -1.21 46.93
C TYR A 388 -47.54 -2.44 47.80
N GLU A 389 -46.51 -3.23 48.07
CA GLU A 389 -46.57 -4.34 49.04
C GLU A 389 -46.81 -3.84 50.46
N GLY A 390 -46.19 -2.72 50.88
CA GLY A 390 -46.45 -2.06 52.12
C GLY A 390 -47.86 -1.50 52.28
N GLU A 391 -48.38 -0.91 51.20
CA GLU A 391 -49.74 -0.37 51.14
C GLU A 391 -50.81 -1.49 51.21
N ARG A 392 -50.57 -2.61 50.46
CA ARG A 392 -51.39 -3.81 50.54
C ARG A 392 -51.43 -4.40 51.95
N ALA A 393 -50.33 -4.44 52.64
CA ALA A 393 -50.26 -4.96 54.00
C ALA A 393 -51.02 -4.06 54.99
N ARG A 394 -50.97 -2.73 54.83
CA ARG A 394 -51.77 -1.77 55.61
C ARG A 394 -53.27 -1.94 55.40
N LEU A 395 -53.73 -2.09 54.14
CA LEU A 395 -55.15 -2.30 53.80
C LEU A 395 -55.63 -3.64 54.42
N ALA A 396 -54.89 -4.71 54.28
CA ALA A 396 -55.24 -6.00 54.88
C ALA A 396 -55.30 -5.97 56.43
N SER A 397 -54.49 -5.10 57.07
CA SER A 397 -54.54 -4.89 58.49
C SER A 397 -55.80 -4.06 58.94
N ALA A 398 -56.20 -3.08 58.11
CA ALA A 398 -57.39 -2.26 58.34
C ALA A 398 -58.71 -3.06 58.20
N GLU A 399 -58.80 -3.95 57.23
CA GLU A 399 -59.90 -4.87 57.07
C GLU A 399 -60.12 -5.78 58.25
N LYS A 400 -59.05 -6.33 58.85
CA LYS A 400 -59.12 -7.16 60.04
C LYS A 400 -59.58 -6.39 61.32
N ILE A 401 -59.39 -5.08 61.37
CA ILE A 401 -59.82 -4.25 62.49
C ILE A 401 -61.36 -3.87 62.34
N SER A 402 -61.86 -3.89 61.15
CA SER A 402 -63.31 -3.60 60.91
C SER A 402 -64.27 -4.79 61.05
N GLU A 403 -63.70 -6.02 61.23
CA GLU A 403 -64.46 -7.26 61.46
C GLU A 403 -64.52 -7.67 62.94
N VAL A 404 -64.00 -6.87 63.87
CA VAL A 404 -64.07 -7.02 65.33
C VAL A 404 -64.95 -5.91 65.88
#